data_8c6aa0d9b83a14345e2aacb6a881c748
#
_entry.id   8c6aa0d9b83a14345e2aacb6a881c748
#
_cell.length_a   1.000
_cell.length_b   1.000
_cell.length_c   1.000
_cell.angle_alpha   90.00
_cell.angle_beta   90.00
_cell.angle_gamma   90.00
#
_symmetry.space_group_name_H-M   'P 1'
#
loop_
_entity.id
_entity.type
_entity.pdbx_description
1 polymer ?
#
loop_
_entity_poly.entity_id
_entity_poly.type
_entity_poly.pdbx_seq_one_letter_code
_entity_poly.pdbx_strand_id
1 'polypeptide(L)'
;MKLKAVLVVTILLLFTSVGFATNFGTKKRMPRPEEFGNVVINNYSEKNNIAPVVFKHWIHRAKYTCRVCHVDVGFAMEPGGSDIKEADNTNGLYCGSCHNGKEAFGPTSREKVVSEVKNCDRCHSYGKDVKGQKNFNEQLKDFPPSRFGNRIDWMKAEEKGLIKLKDQVEGLSIKRQAIAAPKDFDIKSTILGMPDIIFSHKIHAEINGCELCHPEVFSAKKGYTKYNMQDIFAGKYCGACHAKVAFPFYDCQLCHLKEVY
;
A
#
# COMPACT_ATOMS: atom_id res chain seq x y z
N MET A 1 -13.82 8.73 -61.66
CA MET A 1 -14.40 8.26 -60.37
C MET A 1 -13.50 7.27 -59.61
N LYS A 2 -12.83 6.32 -60.24
CA LYS A 2 -11.99 5.30 -59.54
C LYS A 2 -10.77 5.89 -58.82
N LEU A 3 -10.08 6.90 -59.36
CA LEU A 3 -8.89 7.51 -58.77
C LEU A 3 -9.18 8.28 -57.46
N LYS A 4 -10.32 8.98 -57.38
CA LYS A 4 -10.73 9.70 -56.18
C LYS A 4 -11.14 8.77 -55.03
N ALA A 5 -11.73 7.61 -55.36
CA ALA A 5 -12.09 6.61 -54.35
C ALA A 5 -10.85 5.92 -53.75
N VAL A 6 -9.82 5.67 -54.56
CA VAL A 6 -8.55 5.09 -54.10
C VAL A 6 -7.83 6.08 -53.18
N LEU A 7 -7.80 7.37 -53.50
CA LEU A 7 -7.15 8.39 -52.69
C LEU A 7 -7.82 8.54 -51.30
N VAL A 8 -9.16 8.53 -51.26
CA VAL A 8 -9.91 8.61 -49.99
C VAL A 8 -9.69 7.37 -49.08
N VAL A 9 -9.64 6.19 -49.68
CA VAL A 9 -9.37 4.94 -48.94
C VAL A 9 -7.94 4.92 -48.39
N THR A 10 -6.96 5.42 -49.15
CA THR A 10 -5.55 5.50 -48.72
C THR A 10 -5.37 6.50 -47.58
N ILE A 11 -6.07 7.66 -47.64
CA ILE A 11 -6.06 8.65 -46.57
C ILE A 11 -6.74 8.11 -45.31
N LEU A 12 -7.86 7.40 -45.41
CA LEU A 12 -8.53 6.74 -44.27
C LEU A 12 -7.66 5.69 -43.64
N LEU A 13 -6.93 4.87 -44.39
CA LEU A 13 -6.00 3.87 -43.88
C LEU A 13 -4.79 4.49 -43.18
N LEU A 14 -4.30 5.65 -43.64
CA LEU A 14 -3.24 6.39 -42.98
C LEU A 14 -3.69 7.00 -41.63
N PHE A 15 -4.93 7.46 -41.52
CA PHE A 15 -5.48 7.97 -40.25
C PHE A 15 -5.73 6.88 -39.25
N THR A 16 -6.08 5.64 -39.62
CA THR A 16 -6.28 4.54 -38.72
C THR A 16 -4.96 3.98 -38.19
N SER A 17 -3.85 4.10 -38.90
CA SER A 17 -2.52 3.63 -38.46
C SER A 17 -1.86 4.59 -37.43
N VAL A 18 -2.21 5.87 -37.42
CA VAL A 18 -1.67 6.85 -36.44
C VAL A 18 -2.28 6.66 -35.06
N GLY A 19 -3.53 6.19 -34.97
CA GLY A 19 -4.20 5.96 -33.69
C GLY A 19 -3.64 4.80 -32.86
N PHE A 20 -2.96 3.82 -33.47
CA PHE A 20 -2.38 2.67 -32.79
C PHE A 20 -0.94 2.87 -32.31
N ALA A 21 -0.23 3.86 -32.82
CA ALA A 21 1.18 4.10 -32.52
C ALA A 21 1.41 4.89 -31.20
N THR A 22 0.39 5.55 -30.65
CA THR A 22 0.54 6.42 -29.49
C THR A 22 0.50 5.71 -28.13
N ASN A 23 0.14 4.42 -28.10
CA ASN A 23 0.08 3.63 -26.86
C ASN A 23 1.25 2.67 -26.65
N PHE A 24 2.20 2.59 -27.59
CA PHE A 24 3.39 1.81 -27.41
C PHE A 24 4.48 2.62 -26.70
N GLY A 25 4.62 2.38 -25.39
CA GLY A 25 5.90 2.59 -24.74
C GLY A 25 6.13 3.83 -23.90
N THR A 26 5.13 4.43 -23.26
CA THR A 26 5.43 5.24 -22.07
C THR A 26 5.86 4.28 -20.96
N LYS A 27 7.18 4.14 -20.75
CA LYS A 27 7.70 3.45 -19.57
C LYS A 27 7.06 4.10 -18.35
N LYS A 28 6.19 3.36 -17.67
CA LYS A 28 5.61 3.81 -16.41
C LYS A 28 6.77 4.16 -15.47
N ARG A 29 6.91 5.42 -15.10
CA ARG A 29 7.98 5.87 -14.22
C ARG A 29 7.88 5.08 -12.91
N MET A 30 8.98 4.51 -12.49
CA MET A 30 9.07 3.90 -11.16
C MET A 30 8.83 4.99 -10.12
N PRO A 31 8.01 4.74 -9.11
CA PRO A 31 7.81 5.69 -8.02
C PRO A 31 9.15 5.95 -7.33
N ARG A 32 9.37 7.18 -6.89
CA ARG A 32 10.50 7.50 -6.03
C ARG A 32 10.38 6.74 -4.70
N PRO A 33 11.48 6.49 -3.97
CA PRO A 33 11.43 5.75 -2.71
C PRO A 33 10.40 6.29 -1.72
N GLU A 34 10.30 7.59 -1.58
CA GLU A 34 9.33 8.27 -0.72
C GLU A 34 7.87 8.21 -1.21
N GLU A 35 7.67 7.91 -2.49
CA GLU A 35 6.35 7.76 -3.10
C GLU A 35 5.84 6.31 -3.07
N PHE A 36 6.75 5.35 -2.89
CA PHE A 36 6.38 3.94 -2.90
C PHE A 36 5.44 3.62 -1.73
N GLY A 37 4.29 3.03 -2.07
CA GLY A 37 3.24 2.73 -1.10
C GLY A 37 2.34 3.92 -0.76
N ASN A 38 2.47 5.07 -1.42
CA ASN A 38 1.54 6.16 -1.23
C ASN A 38 0.18 5.84 -1.85
N VAL A 39 -0.88 6.19 -1.16
CA VAL A 39 -2.27 6.05 -1.62
C VAL A 39 -2.93 7.41 -1.69
N VAL A 40 -3.53 7.71 -2.84
CA VAL A 40 -4.35 8.92 -3.02
C VAL A 40 -5.77 8.62 -2.57
N ILE A 41 -6.24 9.36 -1.57
CA ILE A 41 -7.62 9.30 -1.07
C ILE A 41 -8.34 10.53 -1.61
N ASN A 42 -9.26 10.29 -2.56
CA ASN A 42 -9.92 11.35 -3.31
C ASN A 42 -11.42 11.09 -3.54
N ASN A 43 -12.04 10.28 -2.72
CA ASN A 43 -13.47 9.94 -2.87
C ASN A 43 -14.36 11.20 -2.89
N TYR A 44 -13.98 12.20 -2.09
CA TYR A 44 -14.77 13.42 -1.91
C TYR A 44 -13.97 14.71 -2.08
N SER A 45 -12.64 14.69 -1.99
CA SER A 45 -11.83 15.91 -1.90
C SER A 45 -11.99 16.83 -3.09
N GLU A 46 -11.70 16.37 -4.30
CA GLU A 46 -11.80 17.22 -5.51
C GLU A 46 -13.25 17.65 -5.81
N LYS A 47 -14.23 16.81 -5.50
CA LYS A 47 -15.66 17.15 -5.65
C LYS A 47 -16.06 18.33 -4.76
N ASN A 48 -15.32 18.57 -3.67
CA ASN A 48 -15.51 19.66 -2.74
C ASN A 48 -14.43 20.75 -2.86
N ASN A 49 -13.71 20.79 -3.98
CA ASN A 49 -12.65 21.76 -4.25
C ASN A 49 -11.53 21.76 -3.19
N ILE A 50 -11.22 20.61 -2.63
CA ILE A 50 -10.16 20.40 -1.64
C ILE A 50 -9.12 19.46 -2.24
N ALA A 51 -7.82 19.72 -1.97
CA ALA A 51 -6.76 18.84 -2.44
C ALA A 51 -6.90 17.40 -1.90
N PRO A 52 -6.70 16.36 -2.71
CA PRO A 52 -6.68 14.98 -2.24
C PRO A 52 -5.67 14.75 -1.13
N VAL A 53 -5.98 13.80 -0.27
CA VAL A 53 -5.06 13.30 0.75
C VAL A 53 -4.13 12.28 0.11
N VAL A 54 -2.83 12.43 0.30
CA VAL A 54 -1.85 11.38 -0.05
C VAL A 54 -1.39 10.71 1.23
N PHE A 55 -1.89 9.52 1.47
CA PHE A 55 -1.50 8.72 2.62
C PHE A 55 -0.12 8.10 2.37
N LYS A 56 0.85 8.46 3.20
CA LYS A 56 2.22 7.96 3.13
C LYS A 56 2.38 6.75 4.07
N HIS A 57 2.32 5.53 3.55
CA HIS A 57 2.43 4.31 4.35
C HIS A 57 3.70 4.24 5.19
N TRP A 58 4.83 4.71 4.66
CA TRP A 58 6.11 4.60 5.34
C TRP A 58 6.13 5.27 6.72
N ILE A 59 5.42 6.41 6.90
CA ILE A 59 5.33 7.12 8.18
C ILE A 59 4.62 6.26 9.23
N HIS A 60 3.53 5.61 8.82
CA HIS A 60 2.68 4.81 9.70
C HIS A 60 3.30 3.44 9.96
N ARG A 61 3.85 2.80 8.92
CA ARG A 61 4.57 1.54 9.03
C ARG A 61 5.76 1.60 9.98
N ALA A 62 6.44 2.75 10.10
CA ALA A 62 7.51 2.94 11.06
C ALA A 62 7.05 2.88 12.53
N LYS A 63 5.74 2.83 12.78
CA LYS A 63 5.16 2.89 14.13
C LYS A 63 4.18 1.77 14.45
N TYR A 64 3.43 1.29 13.47
CA TYR A 64 2.31 0.37 13.67
C TYR A 64 2.41 -0.82 12.73
N THR A 65 1.94 -1.98 13.22
CA THR A 65 1.69 -3.15 12.37
C THR A 65 0.55 -2.87 11.40
N CYS A 66 0.51 -3.61 10.29
CA CYS A 66 -0.53 -3.44 9.26
C CYS A 66 -1.93 -3.71 9.81
N ARG A 67 -2.03 -4.66 10.78
CA ARG A 67 -3.28 -5.04 11.42
C ARG A 67 -3.97 -3.87 12.10
N VAL A 68 -3.25 -2.99 12.78
CA VAL A 68 -3.85 -1.86 13.50
C VAL A 68 -4.72 -1.02 12.58
N CYS A 69 -4.25 -0.75 11.35
CA CYS A 69 -5.00 0.06 10.41
C CYS A 69 -6.04 -0.74 9.62
N HIS A 70 -5.66 -1.92 9.12
CA HIS A 70 -6.51 -2.66 8.18
C HIS A 70 -7.49 -3.63 8.85
N VAL A 71 -7.29 -3.96 10.14
CA VAL A 71 -8.20 -4.80 10.91
C VAL A 71 -8.88 -4.00 12.01
N ASP A 72 -8.10 -3.36 12.90
CA ASP A 72 -8.69 -2.71 14.08
C ASP A 72 -9.42 -1.41 13.73
N VAL A 73 -8.86 -0.58 12.84
CA VAL A 73 -9.51 0.63 12.32
C VAL A 73 -10.48 0.30 11.17
N GLY A 74 -10.19 -0.72 10.37
CA GLY A 74 -11.04 -1.17 9.28
C GLY A 74 -10.80 -0.47 7.93
N PHE A 75 -9.58 0.00 7.67
CA PHE A 75 -9.23 0.49 6.33
C PHE A 75 -9.20 -0.64 5.31
N ALA A 76 -9.88 -0.45 4.20
CA ALA A 76 -9.84 -1.39 3.08
C ALA A 76 -8.42 -1.54 2.52
N MET A 77 -8.12 -2.73 2.00
CA MET A 77 -6.84 -3.05 1.36
C MET A 77 -6.73 -2.46 -0.06
N GLU A 78 -7.84 -2.02 -0.63
CA GLU A 78 -7.88 -1.40 -1.95
C GLU A 78 -8.00 0.12 -1.86
N PRO A 79 -7.26 0.87 -2.70
CA PRO A 79 -7.41 2.31 -2.78
C PRO A 79 -8.86 2.71 -3.10
N GLY A 80 -9.40 3.64 -2.30
CA GLY A 80 -10.78 4.10 -2.45
C GLY A 80 -11.85 3.17 -1.85
N GLY A 81 -11.46 1.97 -1.36
CA GLY A 81 -12.40 1.02 -0.78
C GLY A 81 -12.98 1.44 0.59
N SER A 82 -12.28 2.32 1.31
CA SER A 82 -12.84 2.95 2.51
C SER A 82 -13.52 4.25 2.14
N ASP A 83 -14.82 4.35 2.38
CA ASP A 83 -15.64 5.53 2.07
C ASP A 83 -15.54 6.59 3.18
N ILE A 84 -14.35 7.17 3.35
CA ILE A 84 -14.01 8.06 4.45
C ILE A 84 -14.53 9.48 4.20
N LYS A 85 -15.33 10.00 5.12
CA LYS A 85 -15.86 11.37 5.11
C LYS A 85 -15.20 12.21 6.21
N GLU A 86 -15.31 13.53 6.10
CA GLU A 86 -14.84 14.46 7.13
C GLU A 86 -15.47 14.15 8.50
N ALA A 87 -16.78 13.88 8.51
CA ALA A 87 -17.51 13.56 9.73
C ALA A 87 -16.97 12.29 10.44
N ASP A 88 -16.51 11.30 9.70
CA ASP A 88 -15.93 10.08 10.28
C ASP A 88 -14.67 10.43 11.06
N ASN A 89 -13.77 11.23 10.47
CA ASN A 89 -12.52 11.63 11.10
C ASN A 89 -12.75 12.55 12.32
N THR A 90 -13.70 13.48 12.24
CA THR A 90 -14.03 14.37 13.37
C THR A 90 -14.73 13.63 14.51
N ASN A 91 -15.42 12.54 14.22
CA ASN A 91 -16.04 11.65 15.21
C ASN A 91 -15.09 10.56 15.74
N GLY A 92 -13.80 10.61 15.40
CA GLY A 92 -12.80 9.68 15.91
C GLY A 92 -12.75 8.34 15.21
N LEU A 93 -13.30 8.23 13.99
CA LEU A 93 -13.21 7.04 13.15
C LEU A 93 -12.06 7.19 12.14
N TYR A 94 -11.63 6.11 11.54
CA TYR A 94 -10.56 6.05 10.56
C TYR A 94 -9.31 6.85 10.99
N CYS A 95 -8.90 7.86 10.21
CA CYS A 95 -7.74 8.69 10.56
C CYS A 95 -7.93 9.38 11.91
N GLY A 96 -9.16 9.79 12.25
CA GLY A 96 -9.53 10.42 13.51
C GLY A 96 -9.30 9.58 14.75
N SER A 97 -9.25 8.24 14.61
CA SER A 97 -8.94 7.35 15.72
C SER A 97 -7.58 7.65 16.38
N CYS A 98 -6.60 8.07 15.58
CA CYS A 98 -5.27 8.44 16.03
C CYS A 98 -4.99 9.95 15.87
N HIS A 99 -5.51 10.58 14.80
CA HIS A 99 -5.38 12.01 14.57
C HIS A 99 -6.41 12.82 15.39
N ASN A 100 -6.33 12.68 16.70
CA ASN A 100 -7.26 13.22 17.69
C ASN A 100 -6.64 14.31 18.58
N GLY A 101 -5.40 14.72 18.29
CA GLY A 101 -4.66 15.70 19.09
C GLY A 101 -3.91 15.11 20.30
N LYS A 102 -4.04 13.79 20.56
CA LYS A 102 -3.32 13.07 21.64
C LYS A 102 -2.26 12.13 21.05
N GLU A 103 -2.69 11.15 20.27
CA GLU A 103 -1.79 10.16 19.62
C GLU A 103 -1.03 10.79 18.46
N ALA A 104 -1.70 11.63 17.67
CA ALA A 104 -1.13 12.39 16.58
C ALA A 104 -1.83 13.76 16.48
N PHE A 105 -1.33 14.64 15.59
CA PHE A 105 -1.98 15.91 15.37
C PHE A 105 -3.45 15.71 14.97
N GLY A 106 -4.33 16.52 15.59
CA GLY A 106 -5.76 16.50 15.26
C GLY A 106 -6.10 17.44 14.09
N PRO A 107 -7.37 17.41 13.64
CA PRO A 107 -7.88 18.35 12.63
C PRO A 107 -7.79 19.80 13.07
N THR A 108 -7.83 20.02 14.38
CA THR A 108 -7.62 21.34 14.99
C THR A 108 -6.51 21.27 16.02
N SER A 109 -5.69 22.31 16.13
CA SER A 109 -4.75 22.49 17.22
C SER A 109 -5.10 23.76 17.99
N ARG A 110 -5.20 23.65 19.30
CA ARG A 110 -5.22 24.82 20.18
C ARG A 110 -3.78 25.23 20.47
N GLU A 111 -3.20 26.08 19.64
CA GLU A 111 -2.02 26.82 20.06
C GLU A 111 -2.45 27.87 21.07
N LYS A 112 -1.68 27.97 22.17
CA LYS A 112 -1.96 28.83 23.30
C LYS A 112 -2.48 30.20 22.85
N VAL A 113 -3.72 30.41 23.22
CA VAL A 113 -4.34 31.74 23.46
C VAL A 113 -5.10 32.38 22.29
N VAL A 114 -5.41 32.07 21.15
CA VAL A 114 -6.41 32.92 20.40
C VAL A 114 -7.02 32.35 19.12
N SER A 115 -6.47 31.35 18.50
CA SER A 115 -7.11 30.83 17.28
C SER A 115 -7.01 29.31 17.16
N GLU A 116 -8.13 28.66 16.84
CA GLU A 116 -8.11 27.27 16.37
C GLU A 116 -7.39 27.25 15.01
N VAL A 117 -6.17 26.71 15.00
CA VAL A 117 -5.47 26.47 13.74
C VAL A 117 -6.01 25.19 13.14
N LYS A 118 -6.68 25.28 12.00
CA LYS A 118 -7.12 24.12 11.25
C LYS A 118 -5.92 23.46 10.57
N ASN A 119 -5.69 22.20 10.85
CA ASN A 119 -4.61 21.39 10.23
C ASN A 119 -5.03 20.74 8.90
N CYS A 120 -5.99 21.30 8.19
CA CYS A 120 -6.53 20.74 6.96
C CYS A 120 -5.43 20.47 5.92
N ASP A 121 -4.50 21.41 5.76
CA ASP A 121 -3.41 21.32 4.78
C ASP A 121 -2.40 20.20 5.09
N ARG A 122 -2.33 19.75 6.33
CA ARG A 122 -1.44 18.63 6.70
C ARG A 122 -1.90 17.29 6.10
N CYS A 123 -3.19 17.17 5.82
CA CYS A 123 -3.77 16.03 5.12
C CYS A 123 -4.03 16.38 3.65
N HIS A 124 -4.71 17.50 3.39
CA HIS A 124 -5.16 17.93 2.07
C HIS A 124 -4.08 18.76 1.35
N SER A 125 -2.96 18.12 1.00
CA SER A 125 -1.79 18.79 0.40
C SER A 125 -1.38 18.22 -0.96
N TYR A 126 -2.14 17.27 -1.50
CA TYR A 126 -1.76 16.52 -2.71
C TYR A 126 -0.37 15.86 -2.60
N GLY A 127 0.01 15.46 -1.40
CA GLY A 127 1.32 14.86 -1.10
C GLY A 127 2.49 15.84 -1.06
N LYS A 128 2.25 17.13 -1.24
CA LYS A 128 3.29 18.16 -1.06
C LYS A 128 3.75 18.19 0.40
N ASP A 129 5.03 18.48 0.60
CA ASP A 129 5.55 18.67 1.94
C ASP A 129 4.98 19.95 2.54
N VAL A 130 4.43 19.81 3.74
CA VAL A 130 3.89 20.93 4.52
C VAL A 130 4.64 21.04 5.85
N LYS A 131 4.61 22.23 6.45
CA LYS A 131 5.28 22.47 7.73
C LYS A 131 4.87 21.44 8.78
N GLY A 132 5.85 20.83 9.42
CA GLY A 132 5.65 19.80 10.44
C GLY A 132 5.44 18.38 9.93
N GLN A 133 5.47 18.14 8.63
CA GLN A 133 5.61 16.77 8.09
C GLN A 133 7.04 16.27 8.21
N LYS A 134 7.16 14.95 8.36
CA LYS A 134 8.45 14.27 8.39
C LYS A 134 9.00 14.11 6.98
N ASN A 135 10.27 14.48 6.78
CA ASN A 135 10.98 14.22 5.54
C ASN A 135 11.48 12.78 5.49
N PHE A 136 11.24 12.08 4.39
CA PHE A 136 11.61 10.68 4.20
C PHE A 136 13.12 10.46 4.37
N ASN A 137 13.92 11.23 3.66
CA ASN A 137 15.38 11.05 3.65
C ASN A 137 16.03 11.36 5.00
N GLU A 138 15.54 12.37 5.71
CA GLU A 138 16.04 12.72 7.05
C GLU A 138 15.68 11.67 8.09
N GLN A 139 14.44 11.17 8.06
CA GLN A 139 13.95 10.20 9.05
C GLN A 139 14.56 8.81 8.90
N LEU A 140 14.88 8.42 7.67
CA LEU A 140 15.28 7.05 7.34
C LEU A 140 16.73 6.95 6.85
N LYS A 141 17.55 8.01 7.01
CA LYS A 141 18.93 8.05 6.56
C LYS A 141 19.81 6.94 7.16
N ASP A 142 19.52 6.54 8.41
CA ASP A 142 20.28 5.53 9.15
C ASP A 142 19.66 4.13 9.06
N PHE A 143 18.58 3.98 8.27
CA PHE A 143 17.89 2.71 8.14
C PHE A 143 18.63 1.78 7.17
N PRO A 144 18.58 0.45 7.40
CA PRO A 144 19.18 -0.52 6.51
C PRO A 144 18.62 -0.39 5.09
N PRO A 145 19.50 -0.32 4.07
CA PRO A 145 19.05 -0.20 2.69
C PRO A 145 18.50 -1.50 2.14
N SER A 146 17.53 -1.39 1.23
CA SER A 146 16.99 -2.49 0.41
C SER A 146 17.10 -2.16 -1.07
N ARG A 147 17.11 -3.18 -1.93
CA ARG A 147 17.03 -3.01 -3.40
C ARG A 147 15.63 -2.64 -3.88
N PHE A 148 14.61 -2.89 -3.08
CA PHE A 148 13.19 -2.92 -3.50
C PHE A 148 12.33 -1.91 -2.75
N GLY A 149 11.15 -1.69 -3.28
CA GLY A 149 10.14 -0.85 -2.67
C GLY A 149 10.62 0.58 -2.44
N ASN A 150 10.48 1.06 -1.23
CA ASN A 150 10.97 2.38 -0.81
C ASN A 150 12.47 2.37 -0.42
N ARG A 151 13.19 1.33 -0.77
CA ARG A 151 14.62 1.13 -0.52
C ARG A 151 15.02 1.00 0.95
N ILE A 152 14.09 0.70 1.82
CA ILE A 152 14.32 0.43 3.24
C ILE A 152 14.07 -1.04 3.53
N ASP A 153 15.01 -1.68 4.22
CA ASP A 153 14.82 -3.01 4.80
C ASP A 153 14.18 -2.87 6.19
N TRP A 154 12.86 -2.87 6.20
CA TRP A 154 12.07 -2.67 7.40
C TRP A 154 12.24 -3.78 8.43
N MET A 155 12.48 -5.02 8.00
CA MET A 155 12.72 -6.14 8.90
C MET A 155 14.01 -5.96 9.66
N LYS A 156 15.10 -5.64 8.94
CA LYS A 156 16.36 -5.32 9.59
C LYS A 156 16.32 -4.06 10.44
N ALA A 157 15.48 -3.09 10.09
CA ALA A 157 15.30 -1.89 10.91
C ALA A 157 14.67 -2.26 12.28
N GLU A 158 13.70 -3.17 12.28
CA GLU A 158 13.09 -3.68 13.51
C GLU A 158 14.06 -4.54 14.31
N GLU A 159 14.76 -5.49 13.68
CA GLU A 159 15.80 -6.32 14.30
C GLU A 159 16.90 -5.49 14.96
N LYS A 160 17.28 -4.38 14.35
CA LYS A 160 18.26 -3.41 14.90
C LYS A 160 17.67 -2.47 15.95
N GLY A 161 16.39 -2.57 16.25
CA GLY A 161 15.73 -1.70 17.22
C GLY A 161 15.56 -0.24 16.78
N LEU A 162 15.75 0.07 15.47
CA LEU A 162 15.52 1.41 14.92
C LEU A 162 14.04 1.78 14.91
N ILE A 163 13.18 0.80 14.87
CA ILE A 163 11.73 0.92 15.05
C ILE A 163 11.25 -0.15 16.04
N LYS A 164 10.16 0.16 16.71
CA LYS A 164 9.40 -0.80 17.52
C LYS A 164 7.94 -0.64 17.16
N LEU A 165 7.39 -1.63 16.47
CA LEU A 165 6.03 -1.57 15.98
C LEU A 165 5.04 -1.77 17.14
N LYS A 166 4.05 -0.89 17.20
CA LYS A 166 2.89 -1.05 18.06
C LYS A 166 1.88 -1.96 17.36
N ASP A 167 1.50 -3.01 18.03
CA ASP A 167 0.53 -3.99 17.55
C ASP A 167 -0.87 -3.76 18.14
N GLN A 168 -0.97 -2.85 19.07
CA GLN A 168 -2.21 -2.46 19.73
C GLN A 168 -2.21 -0.96 20.01
N VAL A 169 -3.38 -0.35 19.92
CA VAL A 169 -3.65 1.02 20.33
C VAL A 169 -4.76 1.00 21.36
N GLU A 170 -4.52 1.61 22.51
CA GLU A 170 -5.49 1.67 23.61
C GLU A 170 -6.80 2.33 23.16
N GLY A 171 -7.92 1.74 23.53
CA GLY A 171 -9.25 2.21 23.16
C GLY A 171 -9.67 1.94 21.71
N LEU A 172 -8.77 1.40 20.89
CA LEU A 172 -9.03 1.08 19.49
C LEU A 172 -8.88 -0.42 19.21
N SER A 173 -7.74 -1.00 19.60
CA SER A 173 -7.44 -2.39 19.26
C SER A 173 -8.14 -3.38 20.20
N ILE A 174 -8.66 -4.46 19.63
CA ILE A 174 -9.17 -5.59 20.40
C ILE A 174 -7.98 -6.31 21.04
N LYS A 175 -8.07 -6.57 22.33
CA LYS A 175 -7.06 -7.35 23.05
C LYS A 175 -7.07 -8.80 22.54
N ARG A 176 -5.94 -9.26 22.02
CA ARG A 176 -5.76 -10.59 21.46
C ARG A 176 -4.84 -11.44 22.33
N GLN A 177 -5.10 -12.73 22.34
CA GLN A 177 -4.15 -13.68 22.91
C GLN A 177 -3.01 -13.92 21.92
N ALA A 178 -1.80 -14.08 22.44
CA ALA A 178 -0.67 -14.47 21.62
C ALA A 178 -0.88 -15.92 21.13
N ILE A 179 -0.93 -16.07 19.81
CA ILE A 179 -1.04 -17.37 19.14
C ILE A 179 0.28 -17.59 18.41
N ALA A 180 0.88 -18.77 18.60
CA ALA A 180 2.08 -19.12 17.85
C ALA A 180 1.78 -19.15 16.34
N ALA A 181 2.65 -18.54 15.57
CA ALA A 181 2.53 -18.58 14.11
C ALA A 181 2.59 -20.04 13.63
N PRO A 182 1.72 -20.42 12.67
CA PRO A 182 1.81 -21.74 12.04
C PRO A 182 3.17 -21.96 11.40
N LYS A 183 3.54 -23.22 11.18
CA LYS A 183 4.77 -23.55 10.46
C LYS A 183 4.74 -22.99 9.03
N ASP A 184 5.91 -22.62 8.56
CA ASP A 184 6.12 -22.27 7.16
C ASP A 184 5.76 -23.46 6.27
N PHE A 185 5.35 -23.21 5.04
CA PHE A 185 4.98 -24.26 4.11
C PHE A 185 5.36 -23.93 2.67
N ASP A 186 5.51 -24.99 1.89
CA ASP A 186 5.82 -24.88 0.46
C ASP A 186 4.56 -24.68 -0.37
N ILE A 187 4.64 -23.74 -1.29
CA ILE A 187 3.65 -23.55 -2.36
C ILE A 187 4.26 -24.04 -3.65
N LYS A 188 3.66 -25.07 -4.23
CA LYS A 188 4.12 -25.67 -5.47
C LYS A 188 3.91 -24.73 -6.65
N SER A 189 4.97 -24.51 -7.42
CA SER A 189 4.85 -23.86 -8.72
C SER A 189 4.13 -24.75 -9.72
N THR A 190 3.24 -24.17 -10.49
CA THR A 190 2.59 -24.89 -11.61
C THR A 190 3.33 -24.72 -12.92
N ILE A 191 4.39 -23.91 -12.95
CA ILE A 191 5.21 -23.64 -14.14
C ILE A 191 6.43 -24.55 -14.10
N LEU A 192 6.61 -25.32 -15.16
CA LEU A 192 7.77 -26.22 -15.30
C LEU A 192 9.09 -25.43 -15.23
N GLY A 193 10.00 -25.90 -14.39
CA GLY A 193 11.31 -25.26 -14.19
C GLY A 193 11.30 -24.00 -13.31
N MET A 194 10.14 -23.58 -12.83
CA MET A 194 10.05 -22.49 -11.86
C MET A 194 10.15 -23.04 -10.43
N PRO A 195 11.09 -22.55 -9.60
CA PRO A 195 11.21 -22.98 -8.22
C PRO A 195 9.92 -22.81 -7.41
N ASP A 196 9.73 -23.68 -6.43
CA ASP A 196 8.63 -23.54 -5.47
C ASP A 196 8.82 -22.33 -4.56
N ILE A 197 7.75 -21.89 -3.90
CA ILE A 197 7.77 -20.79 -2.95
C ILE A 197 7.80 -21.37 -1.54
N ILE A 198 8.64 -20.82 -0.67
CA ILE A 198 8.56 -21.04 0.78
C ILE A 198 7.79 -19.87 1.38
N PHE A 199 6.58 -20.12 1.84
CA PHE A 199 5.78 -19.10 2.51
C PHE A 199 6.07 -19.11 4.02
N SER A 200 6.62 -18.01 4.52
CA SER A 200 6.87 -17.86 5.94
C SER A 200 5.68 -17.26 6.67
N HIS A 201 4.94 -18.09 7.39
CA HIS A 201 3.89 -17.62 8.28
C HIS A 201 4.44 -16.73 9.39
N LYS A 202 5.61 -17.07 9.93
CA LYS A 202 6.22 -16.30 11.02
C LYS A 202 6.36 -14.82 10.62
N ILE A 203 7.07 -14.55 9.53
CA ILE A 203 7.33 -13.18 9.08
C ILE A 203 6.02 -12.43 8.80
N HIS A 204 5.06 -13.08 8.13
CA HIS A 204 3.80 -12.43 7.78
C HIS A 204 2.92 -12.19 9.00
N ALA A 205 2.84 -13.14 9.92
CA ALA A 205 2.01 -13.02 11.12
C ALA A 205 2.54 -11.97 12.11
N GLU A 206 3.86 -11.83 12.24
CA GLU A 206 4.47 -10.83 13.11
C GLU A 206 4.09 -9.39 12.71
N ILE A 207 4.02 -9.11 11.41
CA ILE A 207 3.74 -7.76 10.89
C ILE A 207 2.24 -7.52 10.70
N ASN A 208 1.50 -8.55 10.29
CA ASN A 208 0.13 -8.41 9.79
C ASN A 208 -0.94 -8.90 10.78
N GLY A 209 -0.58 -9.79 11.70
CA GLY A 209 -1.55 -10.60 12.43
C GLY A 209 -2.21 -11.66 11.52
N CYS A 210 -3.07 -12.48 12.11
CA CYS A 210 -3.76 -13.55 11.37
C CYS A 210 -4.92 -13.00 10.54
N GLU A 211 -5.67 -12.08 11.13
CA GLU A 211 -6.96 -11.59 10.63
C GLU A 211 -6.83 -10.75 9.35
N LEU A 212 -5.66 -10.16 9.10
CA LEU A 212 -5.44 -9.40 7.85
C LEU A 212 -5.51 -10.31 6.62
N CYS A 213 -5.09 -11.57 6.78
CA CYS A 213 -5.06 -12.53 5.69
C CYS A 213 -6.26 -13.48 5.71
N HIS A 214 -6.75 -13.85 6.90
CA HIS A 214 -7.79 -14.87 7.08
C HIS A 214 -9.08 -14.29 7.66
N PRO A 215 -10.25 -14.65 7.10
CA PRO A 215 -10.47 -15.52 5.91
C PRO A 215 -10.48 -14.76 4.59
N GLU A 216 -10.40 -13.41 4.58
CA GLU A 216 -10.74 -12.56 3.44
C GLU A 216 -9.79 -12.74 2.24
N VAL A 217 -8.48 -12.73 2.46
CA VAL A 217 -7.50 -12.90 1.39
C VAL A 217 -7.24 -14.38 1.12
N PHE A 218 -7.07 -15.15 2.20
CA PHE A 218 -6.81 -16.58 2.15
C PHE A 218 -7.72 -17.33 3.13
N SER A 219 -8.32 -18.43 2.67
CA SER A 219 -9.00 -19.35 3.58
C SER A 219 -8.02 -19.89 4.63
N ALA A 220 -8.46 -20.05 5.87
CA ALA A 220 -7.68 -20.70 6.92
C ALA A 220 -7.39 -22.19 6.62
N LYS A 221 -8.17 -22.81 5.74
CA LYS A 221 -7.95 -24.20 5.32
C LYS A 221 -7.00 -24.28 4.14
N LYS A 222 -5.86 -24.95 4.35
CA LYS A 222 -4.84 -25.15 3.31
C LYS A 222 -5.44 -25.72 2.01
N GLY A 223 -5.08 -25.12 0.87
CA GLY A 223 -5.49 -25.53 -0.45
C GLY A 223 -6.92 -25.15 -0.87
N TYR A 224 -7.68 -24.47 -0.01
CA TYR A 224 -9.02 -24.01 -0.34
C TYR A 224 -9.00 -22.80 -1.25
N THR A 225 -8.13 -21.83 -0.98
CA THR A 225 -7.93 -20.67 -1.85
C THR A 225 -7.13 -21.10 -3.08
N LYS A 226 -7.69 -20.90 -4.25
CA LYS A 226 -7.02 -21.12 -5.54
C LYS A 226 -6.58 -19.77 -6.09
N TYR A 227 -5.34 -19.68 -6.48
CA TYR A 227 -4.73 -18.49 -7.07
C TYR A 227 -3.67 -18.87 -8.09
N ASN A 228 -3.36 -17.95 -8.96
CA ASN A 228 -2.34 -18.08 -9.99
C ASN A 228 -1.59 -16.75 -10.13
N MET A 229 -0.52 -16.74 -10.93
CA MET A 229 0.29 -15.53 -11.11
C MET A 229 -0.47 -14.37 -11.74
N GLN A 230 -1.46 -14.64 -12.60
CA GLN A 230 -2.27 -13.60 -13.21
C GLN A 230 -3.12 -12.86 -12.15
N ASP A 231 -3.73 -13.60 -11.22
CA ASP A 231 -4.46 -13.00 -10.10
C ASP A 231 -3.55 -12.18 -9.20
N ILE A 232 -2.32 -12.67 -8.94
CA ILE A 232 -1.34 -11.96 -8.13
C ILE A 232 -0.92 -10.65 -8.82
N PHE A 233 -0.61 -10.69 -10.12
CA PHE A 233 -0.31 -9.48 -10.89
C PHE A 233 -1.49 -8.51 -11.00
N ALA A 234 -2.72 -9.01 -10.95
CA ALA A 234 -3.93 -8.21 -10.88
C ALA A 234 -4.17 -7.57 -9.49
N GLY A 235 -3.28 -7.82 -8.52
CA GLY A 235 -3.35 -7.23 -7.18
C GLY A 235 -4.21 -8.01 -6.19
N LYS A 236 -4.51 -9.28 -6.47
CA LYS A 236 -5.20 -10.19 -5.55
C LYS A 236 -4.21 -11.03 -4.76
N TYR A 237 -4.65 -11.62 -3.67
CA TYR A 237 -3.86 -12.52 -2.81
C TYR A 237 -2.53 -11.89 -2.37
N CYS A 238 -1.40 -12.50 -2.69
CA CYS A 238 -0.07 -11.93 -2.41
C CYS A 238 0.07 -10.52 -3.02
N GLY A 239 -0.56 -10.26 -4.17
CA GLY A 239 -0.57 -8.99 -4.87
C GLY A 239 -1.35 -7.88 -4.15
N ALA A 240 -2.11 -8.18 -3.12
CA ALA A 240 -2.77 -7.17 -2.30
C ALA A 240 -1.75 -6.26 -1.59
N CYS A 241 -0.60 -6.81 -1.20
CA CYS A 241 0.48 -6.10 -0.53
C CYS A 241 1.74 -5.99 -1.39
N HIS A 242 2.17 -7.10 -2.03
CA HIS A 242 3.35 -7.09 -2.89
C HIS A 242 3.12 -6.26 -4.14
N ALA A 243 4.14 -5.51 -4.56
CA ALA A 243 4.12 -4.48 -5.58
C ALA A 243 3.34 -3.19 -5.22
N LYS A 244 2.70 -3.13 -4.04
CA LYS A 244 2.03 -1.93 -3.54
C LYS A 244 2.78 -1.33 -2.34
N VAL A 245 2.92 -2.10 -1.26
CA VAL A 245 3.57 -1.68 -0.01
C VAL A 245 4.70 -2.61 0.44
N ALA A 246 4.79 -3.81 -0.12
CA ALA A 246 5.87 -4.78 0.05
C ALA A 246 6.69 -4.89 -1.24
N PHE A 247 7.76 -5.72 -1.24
CA PHE A 247 8.64 -5.84 -2.40
C PHE A 247 7.87 -6.16 -3.69
N PRO A 248 8.29 -5.60 -4.84
CA PRO A 248 7.59 -5.75 -6.10
C PRO A 248 7.90 -7.07 -6.82
N PHE A 249 7.16 -7.36 -7.90
CA PHE A 249 7.27 -8.58 -8.69
C PHE A 249 8.36 -8.57 -9.76
N TYR A 250 9.32 -7.64 -9.73
CA TYR A 250 10.35 -7.54 -10.80
C TYR A 250 11.33 -8.69 -10.81
N ASP A 251 11.47 -9.36 -9.66
CA ASP A 251 12.39 -10.46 -9.49
C ASP A 251 11.62 -11.67 -8.97
N CYS A 252 11.45 -12.65 -9.83
CA CYS A 252 10.72 -13.87 -9.52
C CYS A 252 11.35 -14.64 -8.36
N GLN A 253 12.67 -14.54 -8.22
CA GLN A 253 13.44 -15.22 -7.19
C GLN A 253 13.22 -14.66 -5.78
N LEU A 254 12.53 -13.52 -5.63
CA LEU A 254 12.12 -13.06 -4.30
C LEU A 254 11.04 -13.95 -3.66
N CYS A 255 10.30 -14.67 -4.48
CA CYS A 255 9.29 -15.62 -4.04
C CYS A 255 9.67 -17.06 -4.38
N HIS A 256 10.12 -17.30 -5.59
CA HIS A 256 10.46 -18.64 -6.12
C HIS A 256 11.91 -18.99 -5.76
N LEU A 257 12.11 -19.44 -4.52
CA LEU A 257 13.44 -19.67 -3.93
C LEU A 257 13.81 -21.14 -3.80
N LYS A 258 12.83 -22.04 -3.73
CA LYS A 258 13.07 -23.45 -3.46
C LYS A 258 13.40 -24.18 -4.73
N GLU A 259 14.61 -24.69 -4.85
CA GLU A 259 15.01 -25.54 -5.95
C GLU A 259 14.10 -26.79 -6.04
N VAL A 260 13.69 -27.13 -7.23
CA VAL A 260 12.90 -28.33 -7.54
C VAL A 260 13.87 -29.32 -8.16
N TYR A 261 14.15 -30.40 -7.44
CA TYR A 261 14.94 -31.53 -7.94
C TYR A 261 14.02 -32.55 -8.61
#